data_263ee0c1bdc18f98baf124a25ba7cb9f
#
_entry.id   263ee0c1bdc18f98baf124a25ba7cb9f
#
_cell.length_a   1.000
_cell.length_b   1.000
_cell.length_c   1.000
_cell.angle_alpha   90.00
_cell.angle_beta   90.00
_cell.angle_gamma   90.00
#
_symmetry.space_group_name_H-M   'P 1'
#
loop_
_entity.id
_entity.type
_entity.pdbx_description
1 polymer ?
#
loop_
_entity_poly.entity_id
_entity_poly.type
_entity_poly.pdbx_seq_one_letter_code
_entity_poly.pdbx_strand_id
1 'polypeptide(L)'
;MNENGKIGDSSKKIKVWDWPTRLFHWLLVLVVSGAWISSFRESWLMEHVWFGHAVIGLLVFRIVWGWIGNGFARFREFVTGPQIVWEYAKLRLSNEAPRVLGHNPLAAWMMVALLLVLLGITLTGAVTLAGEEWIGPLTQYFSLSEGRFAKSIHVWLSYALLSLITLHILAAVIDSVSHRENLIKAMISGFKRDTLENNDDAKNLVPNNKVQSWFLSGFVLAAFALTVGISLDYKSPVTQAALTEARLSRASPEHQLYVSECGSCHFGFHPSLLPHRSWVKMMSSLENHFGEDAWLDPETTAEITVYLGKNDAEHFQSEASFNLLVNVPEDEIPMRITEMTYFRSKHEDISQNTFMRKSVRSVLNCGACHAYAEFGSFEDAHIRIPE
;
A
#
# COMPACT_ATOMS: atom_id res chain seq x y z
N MET A 1 41.78 -22.11 50.05
CA MET A 1 41.26 -23.03 49.05
C MET A 1 39.74 -22.93 49.17
N ASN A 2 39.08 -22.18 48.26
CA ASN A 2 37.63 -22.19 48.12
C ASN A 2 37.31 -22.60 46.67
N GLU A 3 36.79 -23.78 46.58
CA GLU A 3 36.26 -24.33 45.33
C GLU A 3 35.04 -23.54 44.90
N ASN A 4 35.11 -22.88 43.77
CA ASN A 4 34.08 -22.78 42.75
C ASN A 4 34.57 -21.79 41.68
N GLY A 5 35.35 -22.32 40.74
CA GLY A 5 35.83 -21.62 39.57
C GLY A 5 34.71 -21.34 38.53
N LYS A 6 33.71 -20.57 38.94
CA LYS A 6 32.92 -19.80 37.98
C LYS A 6 33.56 -18.42 37.85
N ILE A 7 34.42 -18.28 36.83
CA ILE A 7 34.79 -16.96 36.31
C ILE A 7 33.47 -16.33 35.89
N GLY A 8 32.86 -15.58 36.77
CA GLY A 8 31.71 -14.75 36.44
C GLY A 8 32.15 -13.78 35.37
N ASP A 9 31.62 -13.94 34.16
CA ASP A 9 31.76 -12.99 33.04
C ASP A 9 31.10 -11.66 33.48
N SER A 10 31.83 -10.89 34.28
CA SER A 10 31.46 -9.55 34.77
C SER A 10 31.72 -8.51 33.68
N SER A 11 31.54 -8.87 32.41
CA SER A 11 31.58 -7.90 31.34
C SER A 11 30.51 -6.82 31.58
N LYS A 12 30.96 -5.63 31.86
CA LYS A 12 30.11 -4.47 32.11
C LYS A 12 29.18 -4.28 30.92
N LYS A 13 27.87 -4.14 31.12
CA LYS A 13 26.89 -3.94 30.06
C LYS A 13 26.60 -2.45 29.91
N ILE A 14 26.66 -1.94 28.70
CA ILE A 14 26.29 -0.56 28.34
C ILE A 14 24.95 -0.58 27.67
N LYS A 15 24.04 0.36 28.02
CA LYS A 15 22.77 0.59 27.37
C LYS A 15 23.01 1.41 26.09
N VAL A 16 22.86 0.77 24.94
CA VAL A 16 23.05 1.41 23.60
C VAL A 16 21.70 1.82 23.01
N TRP A 17 20.71 0.94 23.06
CA TRP A 17 19.41 1.21 22.47
C TRP A 17 18.39 1.58 23.54
N ASP A 18 17.81 2.77 23.39
CA ASP A 18 16.72 3.21 24.25
C ASP A 18 15.42 2.46 23.93
N TRP A 19 14.45 2.53 24.83
CA TRP A 19 13.21 1.81 24.67
C TRP A 19 12.38 2.30 23.47
N PRO A 20 12.25 3.62 23.19
CA PRO A 20 11.51 4.11 22.02
C PRO A 20 12.09 3.62 20.68
N THR A 21 13.42 3.61 20.52
CA THR A 21 14.07 3.09 19.31
C THR A 21 13.80 1.61 19.09
N ARG A 22 13.81 0.81 20.16
CA ARG A 22 13.53 -0.63 20.09
C ARG A 22 12.06 -0.91 19.76
N LEU A 23 11.14 -0.19 20.41
CA LEU A 23 9.72 -0.30 20.12
C LEU A 23 9.42 0.06 18.68
N PHE A 24 9.93 1.21 18.20
CA PHE A 24 9.85 1.62 16.82
C PHE A 24 10.31 0.52 15.85
N HIS A 25 11.49 -0.05 16.10
CA HIS A 25 12.05 -1.08 15.23
C HIS A 25 11.13 -2.31 15.13
N TRP A 26 10.67 -2.85 16.25
CA TRP A 26 9.85 -4.05 16.24
C TRP A 26 8.44 -3.81 15.72
N LEU A 27 7.86 -2.64 16.01
CA LEU A 27 6.59 -2.24 15.38
C LEU A 27 6.74 -2.09 13.87
N LEU A 28 7.84 -1.48 13.41
CA LEU A 28 8.10 -1.36 11.97
C LEU A 28 8.23 -2.73 11.30
N VAL A 29 8.92 -3.68 11.92
CA VAL A 29 9.01 -5.06 11.42
C VAL A 29 7.62 -5.68 11.27
N LEU A 30 6.76 -5.57 12.29
CA LEU A 30 5.40 -6.12 12.26
C LEU A 30 4.55 -5.46 11.18
N VAL A 31 4.57 -4.14 11.11
CA VAL A 31 3.74 -3.36 10.19
C VAL A 31 4.16 -3.56 8.74
N VAL A 32 5.47 -3.56 8.45
CA VAL A 32 5.99 -3.82 7.09
C VAL A 32 5.69 -5.26 6.67
N SER A 33 5.81 -6.23 7.57
CA SER A 33 5.42 -7.62 7.29
C SER A 33 3.92 -7.74 7.00
N GLY A 34 3.07 -7.04 7.77
CA GLY A 34 1.63 -6.99 7.54
C GLY A 34 1.29 -6.36 6.19
N ALA A 35 1.92 -5.23 5.84
CA ALA A 35 1.77 -4.59 4.55
C ALA A 35 2.18 -5.51 3.39
N TRP A 36 3.29 -6.23 3.53
CA TRP A 36 3.73 -7.20 2.53
C TRP A 36 2.74 -8.36 2.37
N ILE A 37 2.27 -8.95 3.47
CA ILE A 37 1.32 -10.06 3.43
C ILE A 37 -0.02 -9.62 2.84
N SER A 38 -0.52 -8.43 3.20
CA SER A 38 -1.79 -7.92 2.68
C SER A 38 -1.74 -7.55 1.20
N SER A 39 -0.55 -7.32 0.61
CA SER A 39 -0.41 -7.03 -0.82
C SER A 39 -0.65 -8.22 -1.75
N PHE A 40 -0.73 -9.45 -1.23
CA PHE A 40 -0.97 -10.64 -2.05
C PHE A 40 -2.44 -10.85 -2.46
N ARG A 41 -3.36 -10.07 -1.90
CA ARG A 41 -4.80 -10.19 -2.19
C ARG A 41 -5.44 -8.82 -2.31
N GLU A 42 -6.11 -8.57 -3.43
CA GLU A 42 -6.87 -7.32 -3.65
C GLU A 42 -7.94 -7.10 -2.58
N SER A 43 -8.60 -8.16 -2.12
CA SER A 43 -9.59 -8.08 -1.04
C SER A 43 -9.04 -7.59 0.31
N TRP A 44 -7.71 -7.50 0.45
CA TRP A 44 -7.02 -6.98 1.63
C TRP A 44 -6.42 -5.58 1.40
N LEU A 45 -6.92 -4.86 0.40
CA LEU A 45 -6.46 -3.51 0.10
C LEU A 45 -6.56 -2.58 1.30
N MET A 46 -7.68 -2.62 2.04
CA MET A 46 -7.87 -1.73 3.19
C MET A 46 -6.90 -2.05 4.32
N GLU A 47 -6.60 -3.31 4.59
CA GLU A 47 -5.59 -3.74 5.54
C GLU A 47 -4.20 -3.26 5.11
N HIS A 48 -3.87 -3.36 3.81
CA HIS A 48 -2.63 -2.82 3.25
C HIS A 48 -2.52 -1.31 3.47
N VAL A 49 -3.59 -0.58 3.21
CA VAL A 49 -3.68 0.87 3.43
C VAL A 49 -3.48 1.22 4.90
N TRP A 50 -4.08 0.47 5.84
CA TRP A 50 -3.88 0.69 7.27
C TRP A 50 -2.42 0.48 7.70
N PHE A 51 -1.78 -0.59 7.22
CA PHE A 51 -0.35 -0.79 7.45
C PHE A 51 0.49 0.33 6.85
N GLY A 52 0.16 0.82 5.65
CA GLY A 52 0.82 1.96 5.02
C GLY A 52 0.75 3.23 5.88
N HIS A 53 -0.42 3.56 6.42
CA HIS A 53 -0.59 4.69 7.35
C HIS A 53 0.19 4.48 8.66
N ALA A 54 0.25 3.24 9.16
CA ALA A 54 1.07 2.91 10.31
C ALA A 54 2.56 3.17 10.05
N VAL A 55 3.06 2.83 8.84
CA VAL A 55 4.43 3.17 8.43
C VAL A 55 4.66 4.66 8.44
N ILE A 56 3.72 5.47 7.92
CA ILE A 56 3.83 6.95 7.95
C ILE A 56 4.01 7.45 9.39
N GLY A 57 3.15 7.01 10.30
CA GLY A 57 3.24 7.39 11.72
C GLY A 57 4.60 7.01 12.34
N LEU A 58 5.09 5.81 12.05
CA LEU A 58 6.38 5.33 12.51
C LEU A 58 7.55 6.12 11.90
N LEU A 59 7.48 6.49 10.62
CA LEU A 59 8.50 7.34 9.95
C LEU A 59 8.57 8.72 10.59
N VAL A 60 7.42 9.37 10.78
CA VAL A 60 7.35 10.68 11.46
C VAL A 60 7.98 10.58 12.84
N PHE A 61 7.63 9.55 13.61
CA PHE A 61 8.26 9.32 14.90
C PHE A 61 9.78 9.18 14.77
N ARG A 62 10.27 8.34 13.86
CA ARG A 62 11.71 8.08 13.73
C ARG A 62 12.49 9.33 13.31
N ILE A 63 11.92 10.14 12.45
CA ILE A 63 12.52 11.42 12.04
C ILE A 63 12.63 12.34 13.27
N VAL A 64 11.52 12.57 13.96
CA VAL A 64 11.50 13.42 15.17
C VAL A 64 12.46 12.89 16.23
N TRP A 65 12.40 11.56 16.53
CA TRP A 65 13.28 10.93 17.50
C TRP A 65 14.76 10.98 17.09
N GLY A 66 15.04 10.96 15.78
CA GLY A 66 16.38 11.12 15.24
C GLY A 66 16.98 12.51 15.46
N TRP A 67 16.17 13.53 15.68
CA TRP A 67 16.63 14.89 15.99
C TRP A 67 16.71 15.15 17.50
N ILE A 68 15.68 14.80 18.25
CA ILE A 68 15.52 15.18 19.67
C ILE A 68 15.77 14.03 20.64
N GLY A 69 15.88 12.80 20.14
CA GLY A 69 16.06 11.59 20.93
C GLY A 69 17.38 11.54 21.68
N ASN A 70 17.69 10.37 22.22
CA ASN A 70 18.81 10.17 23.10
C ASN A 70 20.03 9.64 22.34
N GLY A 71 21.23 10.12 22.68
CA GLY A 71 22.55 9.62 22.31
C GLY A 71 22.60 8.87 20.97
N PHE A 72 22.74 7.55 21.01
CA PHE A 72 22.86 6.70 19.82
C PHE A 72 21.62 6.68 18.90
N ALA A 73 20.47 7.27 19.29
CA ALA A 73 19.29 7.39 18.44
C ALA A 73 19.38 8.59 17.50
N ARG A 74 20.21 9.60 17.79
CA ARG A 74 20.32 10.84 17.00
C ARG A 74 21.08 10.61 15.69
N PHE A 75 20.55 11.14 14.60
CA PHE A 75 21.19 11.05 13.29
C PHE A 75 22.61 11.62 13.29
N ARG A 76 22.83 12.76 13.93
CA ARG A 76 24.14 13.43 13.98
C ARG A 76 25.24 12.60 14.64
N GLU A 77 24.89 11.63 15.50
CA GLU A 77 25.85 10.82 16.23
C GLU A 77 26.38 9.61 15.43
N PHE A 78 25.67 9.24 14.36
CA PHE A 78 26.05 8.05 13.60
C PHE A 78 26.07 8.24 12.08
N VAL A 79 25.36 9.25 11.53
CA VAL A 79 25.42 9.52 10.07
C VAL A 79 26.73 10.24 9.76
N THR A 80 27.59 9.55 9.05
CA THR A 80 28.92 10.05 8.66
C THR A 80 28.99 10.32 7.17
N GLY A 81 29.97 11.11 6.75
CA GLY A 81 30.19 11.42 5.33
C GLY A 81 30.57 10.18 4.48
N PRO A 82 30.37 10.23 3.16
CA PRO A 82 30.58 9.07 2.27
C PRO A 82 32.02 8.58 2.26
N GLN A 83 33.01 9.43 2.50
CA GLN A 83 34.41 9.04 2.58
C GLN A 83 34.66 8.08 3.76
N ILE A 84 34.12 8.39 4.95
CA ILE A 84 34.26 7.55 6.15
C ILE A 84 33.57 6.20 5.93
N VAL A 85 32.43 6.20 5.26
CA VAL A 85 31.73 4.96 4.92
C VAL A 85 32.56 4.10 3.98
N TRP A 86 33.19 4.72 2.97
CA TRP A 86 34.03 4.01 2.01
C TRP A 86 35.29 3.43 2.66
N GLU A 87 35.96 4.18 3.54
CA GLU A 87 37.11 3.72 4.32
C GLU A 87 36.71 2.55 5.23
N TYR A 88 35.60 2.69 5.96
CA TYR A 88 35.07 1.61 6.79
C TYR A 88 34.73 0.35 5.99
N ALA A 89 34.17 0.53 4.77
CA ALA A 89 33.89 -0.59 3.88
C ALA A 89 35.14 -1.36 3.49
N LYS A 90 36.25 -0.64 3.17
CA LYS A 90 37.54 -1.28 2.86
C LYS A 90 38.08 -2.07 4.06
N LEU A 91 38.07 -1.46 5.26
CA LEU A 91 38.50 -2.14 6.49
C LEU A 91 37.63 -3.36 6.79
N ARG A 92 36.34 -3.30 6.46
CA ARG A 92 35.42 -4.42 6.65
C ARG A 92 35.73 -5.59 5.71
N LEU A 93 36.10 -5.30 4.47
CA LEU A 93 36.51 -6.31 3.49
C LEU A 93 37.85 -6.97 3.87
N SER A 94 38.79 -6.21 4.45
CA SER A 94 40.07 -6.77 4.96
C SER A 94 39.95 -7.42 6.33
N ASN A 95 38.74 -7.47 6.92
CA ASN A 95 38.47 -7.97 8.26
C ASN A 95 39.20 -7.21 9.40
N GLU A 96 39.54 -5.94 9.17
CA GLU A 96 40.23 -5.04 10.07
C GLU A 96 39.32 -3.93 10.66
N ALA A 97 38.01 -3.98 10.32
CA ALA A 97 37.05 -2.99 10.77
C ALA A 97 36.92 -2.95 12.30
N PRO A 98 37.05 -1.75 12.92
CA PRO A 98 36.93 -1.62 14.35
C PRO A 98 35.49 -1.88 14.79
N ARG A 99 35.33 -2.43 16.00
CA ARG A 99 34.03 -2.59 16.65
C ARG A 99 33.48 -1.22 17.07
N VAL A 100 32.19 -0.97 16.76
CA VAL A 100 31.50 0.26 17.11
C VAL A 100 30.34 -0.04 18.07
N LEU A 101 30.17 0.76 19.12
CA LEU A 101 29.10 0.55 20.10
C LEU A 101 27.69 0.82 19.52
N GLY A 102 27.54 1.95 18.81
CA GLY A 102 26.29 2.32 18.15
C GLY A 102 26.15 1.68 16.76
N HIS A 103 25.73 2.48 15.78
CA HIS A 103 25.73 2.08 14.37
C HIS A 103 27.13 2.28 13.78
N ASN A 104 27.66 1.26 13.13
CA ASN A 104 28.84 1.46 12.28
C ASN A 104 28.46 2.27 11.03
N PRO A 105 29.41 2.89 10.30
CA PRO A 105 29.12 3.73 9.15
C PRO A 105 28.28 3.07 8.06
N LEU A 106 28.49 1.79 7.77
CA LEU A 106 27.68 1.04 6.79
C LEU A 106 26.26 0.80 7.29
N ALA A 107 26.08 0.41 8.55
CA ALA A 107 24.77 0.23 9.17
C ALA A 107 23.98 1.55 9.24
N ALA A 108 24.68 2.68 9.46
CA ALA A 108 24.08 4.00 9.44
C ALA A 108 23.47 4.34 8.05
N TRP A 109 24.24 4.14 7.00
CA TRP A 109 23.76 4.40 5.63
C TRP A 109 22.68 3.39 5.19
N MET A 110 22.77 2.14 5.61
CA MET A 110 21.70 1.16 5.42
C MET A 110 20.38 1.62 6.06
N MET A 111 20.44 2.14 7.30
CA MET A 111 19.25 2.68 7.96
C MET A 111 18.68 3.89 7.22
N VAL A 112 19.53 4.82 6.76
CA VAL A 112 19.08 5.98 5.97
C VAL A 112 18.44 5.51 4.66
N ALA A 113 19.04 4.55 3.95
CA ALA A 113 18.48 3.98 2.72
C ALA A 113 17.11 3.33 2.97
N LEU A 114 16.96 2.52 4.03
CA LEU A 114 15.68 1.92 4.40
C LEU A 114 14.61 2.97 4.69
N LEU A 115 14.94 4.03 5.43
CA LEU A 115 13.99 5.12 5.74
C LEU A 115 13.59 5.90 4.48
N LEU A 116 14.51 6.16 3.56
CA LEU A 116 14.22 6.86 2.29
C LEU A 116 13.34 6.00 1.38
N VAL A 117 13.61 4.71 1.26
CA VAL A 117 12.78 3.79 0.47
C VAL A 117 11.39 3.66 1.08
N LEU A 118 11.27 3.52 2.39
CA LEU A 118 9.97 3.51 3.08
C LEU A 118 9.20 4.81 2.86
N LEU A 119 9.86 5.97 2.90
CA LEU A 119 9.25 7.25 2.58
C LEU A 119 8.74 7.26 1.13
N GLY A 120 9.55 6.82 0.18
CA GLY A 120 9.15 6.69 -1.22
C GLY A 120 7.94 5.77 -1.41
N ILE A 121 7.92 4.62 -0.72
CA ILE A 121 6.79 3.67 -0.74
C ILE A 121 5.51 4.34 -0.20
N THR A 122 5.59 5.03 0.93
CA THR A 122 4.40 5.67 1.52
C THR A 122 3.87 6.82 0.67
N LEU A 123 4.75 7.62 0.06
CA LEU A 123 4.35 8.70 -0.85
C LEU A 123 3.70 8.15 -2.13
N THR A 124 4.33 7.17 -2.77
CA THR A 124 3.77 6.54 -3.98
C THR A 124 2.48 5.79 -3.68
N GLY A 125 2.39 5.10 -2.54
CA GLY A 125 1.15 4.45 -2.09
C GLY A 125 0.00 5.45 -1.87
N ALA A 126 0.28 6.64 -1.30
CA ALA A 126 -0.72 7.68 -1.14
C ALA A 126 -1.22 8.24 -2.49
N VAL A 127 -0.32 8.41 -3.47
CA VAL A 127 -0.68 8.85 -4.83
C VAL A 127 -1.47 7.75 -5.56
N THR A 128 -1.10 6.49 -5.41
CA THR A 128 -1.84 5.35 -5.97
C THR A 128 -3.26 5.30 -5.42
N LEU A 129 -3.39 5.37 -4.09
CA LEU A 129 -4.69 5.34 -3.42
C LEU A 129 -5.59 6.50 -3.87
N ALA A 130 -5.01 7.68 -4.09
CA ALA A 130 -5.74 8.86 -4.52
C ALA A 130 -6.16 8.80 -6.00
N GLY A 131 -5.26 8.40 -6.89
CA GLY A 131 -5.50 8.45 -8.33
C GLY A 131 -6.17 7.20 -8.90
N GLU A 132 -5.93 6.01 -8.32
CA GLU A 132 -6.49 4.74 -8.82
C GLU A 132 -7.76 4.36 -8.06
N GLU A 133 -7.75 4.41 -6.73
CA GLU A 133 -8.88 3.99 -5.89
C GLU A 133 -9.82 5.14 -5.48
N TRP A 134 -9.46 6.36 -5.82
CA TRP A 134 -10.20 7.59 -5.47
C TRP A 134 -10.49 7.71 -3.96
N ILE A 135 -9.57 7.25 -3.12
CA ILE A 135 -9.67 7.28 -1.67
C ILE A 135 -8.67 8.26 -1.07
N GLY A 136 -9.11 8.99 -0.04
CA GLY A 136 -8.27 9.87 0.75
C GLY A 136 -8.25 11.34 0.29
N PRO A 137 -7.54 12.22 1.04
CA PRO A 137 -7.60 13.67 0.86
C PRO A 137 -6.88 14.17 -0.40
N LEU A 138 -6.12 13.33 -1.07
CA LEU A 138 -5.32 13.70 -2.23
C LEU A 138 -6.04 13.45 -3.57
N THR A 139 -7.22 12.86 -3.57
CA THR A 139 -7.97 12.45 -4.78
C THR A 139 -8.22 13.56 -5.77
N GLN A 140 -8.38 14.80 -5.31
CA GLN A 140 -8.60 15.96 -6.19
C GLN A 140 -7.33 16.44 -6.91
N TYR A 141 -6.15 15.94 -6.54
CA TYR A 141 -4.87 16.39 -7.04
C TYR A 141 -4.20 15.42 -8.02
N PHE A 142 -4.68 14.17 -8.08
CA PHE A 142 -4.06 13.13 -8.89
C PHE A 142 -5.07 12.46 -9.81
N SER A 143 -4.68 12.33 -11.07
CA SER A 143 -5.41 11.59 -12.10
C SER A 143 -5.16 10.09 -12.02
N LEU A 144 -5.99 9.31 -12.70
CA LEU A 144 -5.81 7.86 -12.83
C LEU A 144 -4.43 7.48 -13.41
N SER A 145 -3.95 8.22 -14.41
CA SER A 145 -2.64 7.96 -15.04
C SER A 145 -1.47 8.18 -14.07
N GLU A 146 -1.54 9.21 -13.23
CA GLU A 146 -0.55 9.48 -12.20
C GLU A 146 -0.60 8.43 -11.08
N GLY A 147 -1.79 7.99 -10.66
CA GLY A 147 -1.99 6.91 -9.71
C GLY A 147 -1.34 5.60 -10.18
N ARG A 148 -1.58 5.22 -11.44
CA ARG A 148 -0.98 4.03 -12.06
C ARG A 148 0.54 4.10 -12.22
N PHE A 149 1.05 5.26 -12.59
CA PHE A 149 2.50 5.49 -12.63
C PHE A 149 3.12 5.35 -11.24
N ALA A 150 2.47 5.94 -10.22
CA ALA A 150 2.90 5.81 -8.83
C ALA A 150 2.84 4.36 -8.33
N LYS A 151 1.82 3.57 -8.72
CA LYS A 151 1.70 2.13 -8.43
C LYS A 151 2.92 1.35 -8.96
N SER A 152 3.33 1.63 -10.19
CA SER A 152 4.52 0.99 -10.76
C SER A 152 5.77 1.28 -9.94
N ILE A 153 5.99 2.53 -9.53
CA ILE A 153 7.11 2.93 -8.67
C ILE A 153 6.99 2.27 -7.28
N HIS A 154 5.79 2.24 -6.70
CA HIS A 154 5.51 1.61 -5.41
C HIS A 154 5.93 0.15 -5.39
N VAL A 155 5.58 -0.60 -6.43
CA VAL A 155 5.95 -2.02 -6.59
C VAL A 155 7.47 -2.19 -6.68
N TRP A 156 8.15 -1.40 -7.51
CA TRP A 156 9.62 -1.47 -7.61
C TRP A 156 10.32 -1.11 -6.31
N LEU A 157 9.85 -0.09 -5.62
CA LEU A 157 10.39 0.30 -4.31
C LEU A 157 10.14 -0.80 -3.25
N SER A 158 9.03 -1.54 -3.34
CA SER A 158 8.74 -2.65 -2.44
C SER A 158 9.74 -3.79 -2.62
N TYR A 159 10.12 -4.14 -3.84
CA TYR A 159 11.20 -5.11 -4.10
C TYR A 159 12.56 -4.59 -3.66
N ALA A 160 12.85 -3.30 -3.85
CA ALA A 160 14.06 -2.67 -3.34
C ALA A 160 14.12 -2.74 -1.80
N LEU A 161 12.99 -2.46 -1.12
CA LEU A 161 12.88 -2.58 0.34
C LEU A 161 13.18 -4.00 0.80
N LEU A 162 12.59 -5.02 0.17
CA LEU A 162 12.81 -6.43 0.52
C LEU A 162 14.30 -6.81 0.37
N SER A 163 14.93 -6.34 -0.71
CA SER A 163 16.37 -6.54 -0.94
C SER A 163 17.22 -5.88 0.14
N LEU A 164 16.90 -4.64 0.51
CA LEU A 164 17.59 -3.92 1.58
C LEU A 164 17.36 -4.56 2.96
N ILE A 165 16.16 -5.05 3.27
CA ILE A 165 15.88 -5.78 4.50
C ILE A 165 16.70 -7.06 4.56
N THR A 166 16.76 -7.82 3.47
CA THR A 166 17.57 -9.04 3.38
C THR A 166 19.05 -8.73 3.63
N LEU A 167 19.57 -7.68 2.99
CA LEU A 167 20.95 -7.25 3.18
C LEU A 167 21.21 -6.75 4.61
N HIS A 168 20.24 -6.04 5.22
CA HIS A 168 20.32 -5.59 6.61
C HIS A 168 20.40 -6.77 7.59
N ILE A 169 19.57 -7.80 7.40
CA ILE A 169 19.59 -9.00 8.25
C ILE A 169 20.92 -9.75 8.08
N LEU A 170 21.38 -9.94 6.84
CA LEU A 170 22.64 -10.59 6.56
C LEU A 170 23.82 -9.84 7.20
N ALA A 171 23.87 -8.51 7.05
CA ALA A 171 24.89 -7.68 7.67
C ALA A 171 24.88 -7.80 9.21
N ALA A 172 23.69 -7.80 9.83
CA ALA A 172 23.55 -7.97 11.27
C ALA A 172 24.04 -9.34 11.74
N VAL A 173 23.76 -10.41 10.98
CA VAL A 173 24.24 -11.78 11.26
C VAL A 173 25.77 -11.85 11.14
N ILE A 174 26.32 -11.35 10.03
CA ILE A 174 27.76 -11.34 9.78
C ILE A 174 28.50 -10.54 10.86
N ASP A 175 28.00 -9.37 11.25
CA ASP A 175 28.59 -8.57 12.32
C ASP A 175 28.48 -9.28 13.68
N SER A 176 27.36 -9.94 13.94
CA SER A 176 27.17 -10.72 15.18
C SER A 176 28.20 -11.83 15.31
N VAL A 177 28.48 -12.56 14.21
CA VAL A 177 29.47 -13.63 14.18
C VAL A 177 30.90 -13.09 14.27
N SER A 178 31.23 -12.06 13.48
CA SER A 178 32.60 -11.48 13.45
C SER A 178 33.02 -10.90 14.78
N HIS A 179 32.13 -10.19 15.46
CA HIS A 179 32.43 -9.56 16.75
C HIS A 179 32.02 -10.40 17.97
N ARG A 180 31.56 -11.64 17.76
CA ARG A 180 31.04 -12.54 18.81
C ARG A 180 30.04 -11.84 19.75
N GLU A 181 29.18 -10.98 19.17
CA GLU A 181 28.17 -10.19 19.88
C GLU A 181 26.81 -10.41 19.25
N ASN A 182 25.78 -10.75 20.04
CA ASN A 182 24.45 -10.97 19.51
C ASN A 182 23.72 -9.63 19.34
N LEU A 183 23.74 -9.07 18.11
CA LEU A 183 23.10 -7.80 17.78
C LEU A 183 21.58 -7.87 17.83
N ILE A 184 20.98 -9.01 17.51
CA ILE A 184 19.53 -9.22 17.62
C ILE A 184 19.11 -9.13 19.09
N LYS A 185 19.84 -9.83 19.98
CA LYS A 185 19.61 -9.75 21.43
C LYS A 185 19.82 -8.33 21.96
N ALA A 186 20.80 -7.60 21.43
CA ALA A 186 21.04 -6.20 21.79
C ALA A 186 19.86 -5.32 21.41
N MET A 187 19.21 -5.58 20.24
CA MET A 187 18.02 -4.84 19.81
C MET A 187 16.76 -5.19 20.63
N ILE A 188 16.70 -6.37 21.25
CA ILE A 188 15.62 -6.75 22.17
C ILE A 188 15.87 -6.18 23.57
N SER A 189 17.08 -6.36 24.12
CA SER A 189 17.42 -6.01 25.51
C SER A 189 17.79 -4.54 25.69
N GLY A 190 18.38 -3.91 24.67
CA GLY A 190 18.94 -2.56 24.69
C GLY A 190 20.43 -2.50 25.12
N PHE A 191 21.04 -3.63 25.48
CA PHE A 191 22.38 -3.67 26.05
C PHE A 191 23.39 -4.36 25.16
N LYS A 192 24.61 -3.82 25.09
CA LYS A 192 25.80 -4.45 24.51
C LYS A 192 26.86 -4.69 25.58
N ARG A 193 27.85 -5.58 25.31
CA ARG A 193 29.00 -5.79 26.19
C ARG A 193 29.93 -4.59 26.10
N ASP A 194 30.40 -4.11 27.28
CA ASP A 194 31.46 -3.11 27.36
C ASP A 194 32.81 -3.80 27.26
N THR A 195 33.48 -3.63 26.15
CA THR A 195 34.85 -4.15 25.94
C THR A 195 35.88 -3.03 25.87
N LEU A 196 35.46 -1.79 26.10
CA LEU A 196 36.32 -0.61 26.01
C LEU A 196 36.61 -0.08 27.40
N GLU A 197 37.78 -0.36 27.90
CA GLU A 197 38.23 0.00 29.26
C GLU A 197 38.28 1.53 29.53
N ASN A 198 38.24 2.40 28.49
CA ASN A 198 38.46 3.84 28.64
C ASN A 198 37.61 4.74 27.72
N ASN A 199 36.34 4.51 27.59
CA ASN A 199 35.50 5.41 26.76
C ASN A 199 34.47 6.17 27.63
N ASP A 200 34.92 7.21 28.32
CA ASP A 200 34.04 8.11 29.08
C ASP A 200 33.06 8.88 28.17
N ASP A 201 33.41 9.09 26.90
CA ASP A 201 32.51 9.71 25.92
C ASP A 201 31.27 8.85 25.65
N ALA A 202 31.36 7.53 25.66
CA ALA A 202 30.24 6.65 25.51
C ALA A 202 29.27 6.69 26.69
N LYS A 203 29.77 6.99 27.91
CA LYS A 203 28.96 7.14 29.12
C LYS A 203 28.13 8.42 29.10
N ASN A 204 28.64 9.48 28.47
CA ASN A 204 27.95 10.76 28.34
C ASN A 204 26.81 10.71 27.31
N LEU A 205 26.81 9.73 26.38
CA LEU A 205 25.74 9.49 25.41
C LEU A 205 24.56 8.71 26.01
N VAL A 206 24.66 8.16 27.20
CA VAL A 206 23.56 7.42 27.86
C VAL A 206 22.63 8.42 28.55
N PRO A 207 21.40 8.57 28.07
CA PRO A 207 20.49 9.57 28.60
C PRO A 207 19.81 9.12 29.88
N ASN A 208 19.66 10.04 30.80
CA ASN A 208 19.02 9.82 32.10
C ASN A 208 17.53 10.30 32.12
N ASN A 209 16.92 10.65 31.00
CA ASN A 209 15.60 11.30 30.99
C ASN A 209 14.48 10.32 30.66
N LYS A 210 14.03 9.55 31.65
CA LYS A 210 12.91 8.59 31.53
C LYS A 210 11.57 9.27 31.15
N VAL A 211 11.33 10.45 31.72
CA VAL A 211 10.06 11.19 31.58
C VAL A 211 9.83 11.60 30.11
N GLN A 212 10.84 12.13 29.45
CA GLN A 212 10.76 12.57 28.05
C GLN A 212 10.48 11.40 27.09
N SER A 213 10.99 10.20 27.37
CA SER A 213 10.73 8.98 26.59
C SER A 213 9.27 8.55 26.64
N TRP A 214 8.59 8.69 27.78
CA TRP A 214 7.19 8.28 27.94
C TRP A 214 6.22 9.24 27.24
N PHE A 215 6.45 10.57 27.36
CA PHE A 215 5.62 11.57 26.68
C PHE A 215 5.70 11.44 25.16
N LEU A 216 6.90 11.23 24.61
CA LEU A 216 7.09 11.06 23.16
C LEU A 216 6.54 9.73 22.65
N SER A 217 6.65 8.64 23.39
CA SER A 217 6.00 7.37 23.02
C SER A 217 4.48 7.49 23.02
N GLY A 218 3.90 8.23 23.97
CA GLY A 218 2.46 8.54 24.00
C GLY A 218 2.02 9.40 22.81
N PHE A 219 2.82 10.40 22.44
CA PHE A 219 2.56 11.25 21.27
C PHE A 219 2.58 10.45 19.97
N VAL A 220 3.50 9.50 19.82
CA VAL A 220 3.57 8.62 18.63
C VAL A 220 2.35 7.72 18.53
N LEU A 221 1.95 7.10 19.63
CA LEU A 221 0.74 6.27 19.66
C LEU A 221 -0.50 7.11 19.36
N ALA A 222 -0.56 8.34 19.86
CA ALA A 222 -1.67 9.27 19.56
C ALA A 222 -1.66 9.73 18.10
N ALA A 223 -0.49 10.08 17.53
CA ALA A 223 -0.36 10.44 16.12
C ALA A 223 -0.70 9.26 15.20
N PHE A 224 -0.27 8.06 15.56
CA PHE A 224 -0.64 6.83 14.85
C PHE A 224 -2.15 6.57 14.91
N ALA A 225 -2.76 6.63 16.08
CA ALA A 225 -4.20 6.44 16.24
C ALA A 225 -5.01 7.50 15.48
N LEU A 226 -4.51 8.75 15.45
CA LEU A 226 -5.13 9.84 14.70
C LEU A 226 -5.04 9.64 13.19
N THR A 227 -3.87 9.23 12.66
CA THR A 227 -3.71 8.96 11.21
C THR A 227 -4.57 7.80 10.76
N VAL A 228 -4.63 6.71 11.53
CA VAL A 228 -5.53 5.58 11.27
C VAL A 228 -6.99 6.00 11.36
N GLY A 229 -7.38 6.76 12.40
CA GLY A 229 -8.76 7.24 12.58
C GLY A 229 -9.23 8.14 11.44
N ILE A 230 -8.39 9.08 10.98
CA ILE A 230 -8.71 9.94 9.83
C ILE A 230 -8.89 9.11 8.55
N SER A 231 -8.08 8.06 8.36
CA SER A 231 -8.15 7.19 7.17
C SER A 231 -9.41 6.33 7.15
N LEU A 232 -9.91 5.92 8.31
CA LEU A 232 -11.09 5.07 8.43
C LEU A 232 -12.41 5.82 8.13
N ASP A 233 -12.45 7.12 8.41
CA ASP A 233 -13.69 7.91 8.34
C ASP A 233 -13.71 8.89 7.14
N TYR A 234 -12.64 8.94 6.35
CA TYR A 234 -12.50 9.90 5.27
C TYR A 234 -13.28 9.48 4.03
N LYS A 235 -14.45 10.11 3.82
CA LYS A 235 -15.17 10.06 2.55
C LYS A 235 -14.58 11.10 1.61
N SER A 236 -13.93 10.63 0.53
CA SER A 236 -13.36 11.53 -0.47
C SER A 236 -14.42 12.50 -1.04
N PRO A 237 -14.15 13.82 -1.07
CA PRO A 237 -15.01 14.78 -1.74
C PRO A 237 -15.21 14.45 -3.23
N VAL A 238 -14.17 13.90 -3.89
CA VAL A 238 -14.25 13.51 -5.31
C VAL A 238 -15.14 12.29 -5.49
N THR A 239 -15.04 11.29 -4.62
CA THR A 239 -15.97 10.15 -4.64
C THR A 239 -17.41 10.60 -4.42
N GLN A 240 -17.63 11.55 -3.51
CA GLN A 240 -18.97 12.11 -3.29
C GLN A 240 -19.44 12.99 -4.48
N ALA A 241 -18.54 13.75 -5.09
CA ALA A 241 -18.86 14.53 -6.29
C ALA A 241 -19.17 13.61 -7.47
N ALA A 242 -18.34 12.59 -7.71
CA ALA A 242 -18.55 11.58 -8.75
C ALA A 242 -19.85 10.79 -8.52
N LEU A 243 -20.14 10.39 -7.28
CA LEU A 243 -21.41 9.75 -6.94
C LEU A 243 -22.61 10.69 -7.09
N THR A 244 -22.42 11.99 -6.82
CA THR A 244 -23.46 13.00 -7.03
C THR A 244 -23.69 13.24 -8.51
N GLU A 245 -22.64 13.36 -9.30
CA GLU A 245 -22.71 13.49 -10.76
C GLU A 245 -23.33 12.24 -11.40
N ALA A 246 -22.91 11.05 -10.96
CA ALA A 246 -23.54 9.81 -11.39
C ALA A 246 -25.01 9.70 -10.96
N ARG A 247 -25.40 10.21 -9.78
CA ARG A 247 -26.80 10.30 -9.35
C ARG A 247 -27.60 11.29 -10.21
N LEU A 248 -27.00 12.43 -10.58
CA LEU A 248 -27.62 13.40 -11.47
C LEU A 248 -27.74 12.83 -12.89
N SER A 249 -26.74 12.11 -13.39
CA SER A 249 -26.81 11.37 -14.65
C SER A 249 -27.91 10.31 -14.63
N ARG A 250 -28.11 9.58 -13.52
CA ARG A 250 -29.25 8.66 -13.32
C ARG A 250 -30.60 9.36 -13.35
N ALA A 251 -30.66 10.61 -12.97
CA ALA A 251 -31.88 11.38 -13.07
C ALA A 251 -32.15 11.87 -14.50
N SER A 252 -31.20 11.71 -15.42
CA SER A 252 -31.39 12.11 -16.81
C SER A 252 -32.42 11.20 -17.50
N PRO A 253 -33.27 11.77 -18.36
CA PRO A 253 -34.24 10.99 -19.12
C PRO A 253 -33.60 9.85 -19.93
N GLU A 254 -32.44 10.11 -20.52
CA GLU A 254 -31.71 9.15 -21.37
C GLU A 254 -31.19 7.95 -20.55
N HIS A 255 -30.72 8.17 -19.32
CA HIS A 255 -30.33 7.07 -18.44
C HIS A 255 -31.54 6.24 -18.01
N GLN A 256 -32.65 6.90 -17.66
CA GLN A 256 -33.88 6.21 -17.29
C GLN A 256 -34.40 5.37 -18.44
N LEU A 257 -34.39 5.91 -19.66
CA LEU A 257 -34.74 5.18 -20.87
C LEU A 257 -33.85 3.95 -21.07
N TYR A 258 -32.53 4.12 -20.98
CA TYR A 258 -31.58 3.00 -21.07
C TYR A 258 -31.89 1.90 -20.04
N VAL A 259 -32.09 2.27 -18.78
CA VAL A 259 -32.34 1.30 -17.71
C VAL A 259 -33.72 0.63 -17.86
N SER A 260 -34.76 1.34 -18.31
CA SER A 260 -36.08 0.76 -18.52
C SER A 260 -36.08 -0.27 -19.65
N GLU A 261 -35.39 0.01 -20.75
CA GLU A 261 -35.34 -0.88 -21.90
C GLU A 261 -34.33 -2.03 -21.70
N CYS A 262 -33.07 -1.70 -21.47
CA CYS A 262 -31.99 -2.69 -21.39
C CYS A 262 -31.92 -3.41 -20.04
N GLY A 263 -32.38 -2.77 -18.96
CA GLY A 263 -32.42 -3.34 -17.61
C GLY A 263 -33.62 -4.26 -17.32
N SER A 264 -34.54 -4.43 -18.27
CA SER A 264 -35.74 -5.24 -18.07
C SER A 264 -35.48 -6.74 -18.03
N CYS A 265 -34.44 -7.24 -18.69
CA CYS A 265 -34.11 -8.66 -18.76
C CYS A 265 -32.93 -9.06 -17.86
N HIS A 266 -31.94 -8.21 -17.72
CA HIS A 266 -30.77 -8.41 -16.85
C HIS A 266 -30.29 -7.08 -16.26
N PHE A 267 -29.25 -7.11 -15.42
CA PHE A 267 -28.64 -5.89 -14.90
C PHE A 267 -28.23 -4.95 -16.04
N GLY A 268 -28.73 -3.71 -16.02
CA GLY A 268 -28.31 -2.68 -16.98
C GLY A 268 -26.85 -2.32 -16.76
N PHE A 269 -25.97 -2.87 -17.57
CA PHE A 269 -24.53 -2.66 -17.44
C PHE A 269 -24.17 -1.19 -17.62
N HIS A 270 -23.30 -0.66 -16.75
CA HIS A 270 -22.83 0.70 -16.97
C HIS A 270 -22.09 0.80 -18.31
N PRO A 271 -22.34 1.83 -19.14
CA PRO A 271 -21.76 1.92 -20.48
C PRO A 271 -20.23 1.88 -20.52
N SER A 272 -19.57 2.31 -19.44
CA SER A 272 -18.09 2.28 -19.29
C SER A 272 -17.46 0.89 -19.33
N LEU A 273 -18.24 -0.17 -19.35
CA LEU A 273 -17.72 -1.55 -19.36
C LEU A 273 -17.43 -2.09 -20.78
N LEU A 274 -17.80 -1.36 -21.83
CA LEU A 274 -17.49 -1.74 -23.21
C LEU A 274 -17.00 -0.52 -24.00
N PRO A 275 -16.12 -0.74 -25.01
CA PRO A 275 -15.70 0.32 -25.91
C PRO A 275 -16.82 0.81 -26.79
N HIS A 276 -16.70 2.04 -27.27
CA HIS A 276 -17.68 2.69 -28.17
C HIS A 276 -18.12 1.79 -29.31
N ARG A 277 -17.16 1.19 -30.03
CA ARG A 277 -17.40 0.30 -31.15
C ARG A 277 -18.27 -0.92 -30.84
N SER A 278 -18.18 -1.42 -29.60
CA SER A 278 -19.01 -2.54 -29.15
C SER A 278 -20.46 -2.12 -28.93
N TRP A 279 -20.67 -0.93 -28.32
CA TRP A 279 -22.03 -0.39 -28.18
C TRP A 279 -22.68 -0.08 -29.56
N VAL A 280 -21.95 0.54 -30.47
CA VAL A 280 -22.45 0.80 -31.82
C VAL A 280 -22.83 -0.52 -32.52
N LYS A 281 -21.98 -1.54 -32.42
CA LYS A 281 -22.28 -2.87 -32.98
C LYS A 281 -23.49 -3.50 -32.34
N MET A 282 -23.62 -3.45 -31.05
CA MET A 282 -24.74 -4.00 -30.27
C MET A 282 -26.07 -3.32 -30.69
N MET A 283 -26.08 -1.99 -30.70
CA MET A 283 -27.25 -1.20 -31.04
C MET A 283 -27.69 -1.37 -32.52
N SER A 284 -26.77 -1.76 -33.39
CA SER A 284 -27.08 -2.05 -34.81
C SER A 284 -27.69 -3.44 -35.06
N SER A 285 -27.79 -4.30 -34.03
CA SER A 285 -28.21 -5.70 -34.17
C SER A 285 -29.07 -6.19 -33.00
N LEU A 286 -29.94 -5.34 -32.47
CA LEU A 286 -30.83 -5.65 -31.35
C LEU A 286 -31.81 -6.79 -31.64
N GLU A 287 -32.22 -6.98 -32.90
CA GLU A 287 -33.07 -8.12 -33.32
C GLU A 287 -32.42 -9.49 -33.05
N ASN A 288 -31.13 -9.53 -32.83
CA ASN A 288 -30.37 -10.72 -32.45
C ASN A 288 -29.40 -10.43 -31.30
N HIS A 289 -29.94 -10.02 -30.16
CA HIS A 289 -29.18 -9.75 -28.95
C HIS A 289 -28.86 -11.06 -28.25
N PHE A 290 -27.73 -11.67 -28.63
CA PHE A 290 -27.28 -12.99 -28.09
C PHE A 290 -28.29 -14.14 -28.27
N GLY A 291 -29.11 -14.08 -29.31
CA GLY A 291 -30.13 -15.09 -29.62
C GLY A 291 -31.54 -14.70 -29.22
N GLU A 292 -31.71 -13.59 -28.53
CA GLU A 292 -33.01 -13.04 -28.13
C GLU A 292 -33.33 -11.79 -28.97
N ASP A 293 -34.60 -11.51 -29.19
CA ASP A 293 -35.07 -10.29 -29.82
C ASP A 293 -35.23 -9.17 -28.79
N ALA A 294 -34.35 -8.19 -28.87
CA ALA A 294 -34.36 -6.96 -28.06
C ALA A 294 -34.70 -5.74 -28.93
N TRP A 295 -35.52 -5.91 -29.97
CA TRP A 295 -35.86 -4.84 -30.88
C TRP A 295 -36.47 -3.63 -30.15
N LEU A 296 -36.05 -2.45 -30.57
CA LEU A 296 -36.58 -1.16 -30.15
C LEU A 296 -36.96 -0.34 -31.38
N ASP A 297 -37.88 0.58 -31.21
CA ASP A 297 -38.18 1.52 -32.28
C ASP A 297 -36.95 2.42 -32.61
N PRO A 298 -36.88 2.99 -33.86
CA PRO A 298 -35.72 3.73 -34.31
C PRO A 298 -35.38 4.98 -33.45
N GLU A 299 -36.37 5.66 -32.89
CA GLU A 299 -36.18 6.86 -32.06
C GLU A 299 -35.53 6.49 -30.72
N THR A 300 -36.10 5.53 -30.01
CA THR A 300 -35.56 4.96 -28.79
C THR A 300 -34.15 4.39 -28.99
N THR A 301 -33.93 3.67 -30.10
CA THR A 301 -32.59 3.13 -30.44
C THR A 301 -31.56 4.25 -30.61
N ALA A 302 -31.93 5.35 -31.30
CA ALA A 302 -31.03 6.48 -31.51
C ALA A 302 -30.67 7.20 -30.18
N GLU A 303 -31.66 7.44 -29.32
CA GLU A 303 -31.45 8.09 -28.02
C GLU A 303 -30.53 7.26 -27.12
N ILE A 304 -30.77 5.95 -27.00
CA ILE A 304 -29.94 5.04 -26.21
C ILE A 304 -28.53 4.96 -26.80
N THR A 305 -28.38 4.92 -28.12
CA THR A 305 -27.06 4.89 -28.78
C THR A 305 -26.22 6.13 -28.41
N VAL A 306 -26.85 7.31 -28.43
CA VAL A 306 -26.18 8.57 -28.03
C VAL A 306 -25.79 8.54 -26.57
N TYR A 307 -26.66 8.07 -25.69
CA TYR A 307 -26.37 7.92 -24.25
C TYR A 307 -25.18 6.97 -24.02
N LEU A 308 -25.19 5.81 -24.65
CA LEU A 308 -24.12 4.81 -24.54
C LEU A 308 -22.78 5.40 -25.01
N GLY A 309 -22.75 6.08 -26.15
CA GLY A 309 -21.54 6.68 -26.69
C GLY A 309 -20.97 7.85 -25.89
N LYS A 310 -21.76 8.52 -25.06
CA LYS A 310 -21.28 9.55 -24.14
C LYS A 310 -20.67 8.99 -22.85
N ASN A 311 -21.02 7.76 -22.50
CA ASN A 311 -20.68 7.13 -21.21
C ASN A 311 -19.89 5.82 -21.37
N ASP A 312 -19.42 5.50 -22.59
CA ASP A 312 -18.63 4.30 -22.87
C ASP A 312 -17.25 4.32 -22.20
N ALA A 313 -16.48 3.24 -22.39
CA ALA A 313 -15.19 3.07 -21.75
C ALA A 313 -14.14 4.12 -22.17
N GLU A 314 -14.27 4.71 -23.37
CA GLU A 314 -13.37 5.78 -23.84
C GLU A 314 -13.67 7.14 -23.19
N HIS A 315 -14.92 7.39 -22.81
CA HIS A 315 -15.36 8.67 -22.26
C HIS A 315 -15.46 8.66 -20.72
N PHE A 316 -15.70 7.50 -20.13
CA PHE A 316 -15.81 7.36 -18.67
C PHE A 316 -14.48 6.90 -18.06
N GLN A 317 -13.77 7.78 -17.38
CA GLN A 317 -12.46 7.49 -16.79
C GLN A 317 -12.60 6.79 -15.44
N SER A 318 -12.49 5.46 -15.44
CA SER A 318 -12.37 4.63 -14.22
C SER A 318 -11.25 3.60 -14.38
N GLU A 319 -10.82 2.98 -13.27
CA GLU A 319 -9.85 1.88 -13.35
C GLU A 319 -10.37 0.75 -14.24
N ALA A 320 -11.62 0.37 -14.08
CA ALA A 320 -12.23 -0.70 -14.86
C ALA A 320 -12.26 -0.39 -16.36
N SER A 321 -12.73 0.81 -16.76
CA SER A 321 -12.77 1.19 -18.18
C SER A 321 -11.39 1.24 -18.81
N PHE A 322 -10.40 1.79 -18.11
CA PHE A 322 -9.03 1.82 -18.60
C PHE A 322 -8.46 0.40 -18.80
N ASN A 323 -8.60 -0.48 -17.81
CA ASN A 323 -8.06 -1.84 -17.88
C ASN A 323 -8.78 -2.71 -18.93
N LEU A 324 -10.08 -2.48 -19.12
CA LEU A 324 -10.84 -3.12 -20.17
C LEU A 324 -10.32 -2.70 -21.56
N LEU A 325 -10.09 -1.40 -21.80
CA LEU A 325 -9.59 -0.89 -23.09
C LEU A 325 -8.17 -1.34 -23.40
N VAL A 326 -7.25 -1.26 -22.44
CA VAL A 326 -5.82 -1.60 -22.63
C VAL A 326 -5.63 -3.04 -23.10
N ASN A 327 -6.52 -3.94 -22.71
CA ASN A 327 -6.44 -5.36 -23.04
C ASN A 327 -7.24 -5.77 -24.28
N VAL A 328 -7.84 -4.81 -24.99
CA VAL A 328 -8.64 -5.07 -26.21
C VAL A 328 -7.95 -4.44 -27.41
N PRO A 329 -7.48 -5.24 -28.40
CA PRO A 329 -6.95 -4.73 -29.65
C PRO A 329 -7.91 -3.77 -30.35
N GLU A 330 -7.39 -2.80 -31.08
CA GLU A 330 -8.22 -1.78 -31.77
C GLU A 330 -9.18 -2.36 -32.78
N ASP A 331 -8.82 -3.48 -33.40
CA ASP A 331 -9.63 -4.21 -34.40
C ASP A 331 -10.63 -5.21 -33.79
N GLU A 332 -10.53 -5.48 -32.48
CA GLU A 332 -11.44 -6.37 -31.77
C GLU A 332 -12.69 -5.61 -31.29
N ILE A 333 -13.86 -6.22 -31.45
CA ILE A 333 -15.16 -5.69 -31.00
C ILE A 333 -15.72 -6.65 -29.93
N PRO A 334 -15.33 -6.51 -28.67
CA PRO A 334 -15.83 -7.37 -27.61
C PRO A 334 -17.32 -7.11 -27.37
N MET A 335 -18.13 -8.17 -27.41
CA MET A 335 -19.58 -8.06 -27.21
C MET A 335 -20.01 -8.50 -25.81
N ARG A 336 -19.18 -9.29 -25.11
CA ARG A 336 -19.50 -9.85 -23.80
C ARG A 336 -18.46 -9.41 -22.76
N ILE A 337 -18.88 -8.62 -21.80
CA ILE A 337 -18.03 -8.14 -20.69
C ILE A 337 -17.38 -9.32 -19.95
N THR A 338 -18.14 -10.37 -19.69
CA THR A 338 -17.68 -11.58 -18.96
C THR A 338 -16.65 -12.42 -19.72
N GLU A 339 -16.47 -12.20 -21.01
CA GLU A 339 -15.47 -12.89 -21.82
C GLU A 339 -14.16 -12.09 -21.96
N MET A 340 -14.18 -10.80 -21.57
CA MET A 340 -12.99 -9.95 -21.63
C MET A 340 -11.90 -10.43 -20.65
N THR A 341 -10.65 -10.35 -21.08
CA THR A 341 -9.50 -10.83 -20.31
C THR A 341 -9.41 -10.19 -18.92
N TYR A 342 -9.65 -8.88 -18.84
CA TYR A 342 -9.63 -8.17 -17.55
C TYR A 342 -10.72 -8.67 -16.60
N PHE A 343 -11.96 -8.85 -17.08
CA PHE A 343 -13.04 -9.42 -16.28
C PHE A 343 -12.67 -10.81 -15.74
N ARG A 344 -12.17 -11.68 -16.60
CA ARG A 344 -11.80 -13.05 -16.21
C ARG A 344 -10.70 -13.06 -15.17
N SER A 345 -9.64 -12.27 -15.34
CA SER A 345 -8.53 -12.21 -14.39
C SER A 345 -8.96 -11.72 -13.01
N LYS A 346 -9.87 -10.73 -12.95
CA LYS A 346 -10.39 -10.21 -11.67
C LYS A 346 -11.35 -11.17 -10.96
N HIS A 347 -11.95 -12.11 -11.66
CA HIS A 347 -12.96 -13.04 -11.11
C HIS A 347 -12.49 -14.50 -11.07
N GLU A 348 -11.24 -14.80 -11.42
CA GLU A 348 -10.73 -16.19 -11.50
C GLU A 348 -10.74 -16.93 -10.15
N ASP A 349 -10.53 -16.21 -9.05
CA ASP A 349 -10.53 -16.76 -7.70
C ASP A 349 -11.96 -16.93 -7.11
N ILE A 350 -13.00 -16.45 -7.81
CA ILE A 350 -14.38 -16.55 -7.34
C ILE A 350 -14.99 -17.86 -7.85
N SER A 351 -15.40 -18.73 -6.90
CA SER A 351 -16.00 -20.00 -7.27
C SER A 351 -17.33 -19.82 -7.99
N GLN A 352 -17.64 -20.69 -8.96
CA GLN A 352 -18.93 -20.66 -9.66
C GLN A 352 -20.13 -20.81 -8.71
N ASN A 353 -19.97 -21.52 -7.60
CA ASN A 353 -21.01 -21.64 -6.57
C ASN A 353 -21.38 -20.29 -5.96
N THR A 354 -20.46 -19.34 -5.90
CA THR A 354 -20.73 -17.98 -5.42
C THR A 354 -21.73 -17.27 -6.33
N PHE A 355 -21.57 -17.37 -7.65
CA PHE A 355 -22.50 -16.77 -8.62
C PHE A 355 -23.89 -17.44 -8.61
N MET A 356 -23.99 -18.68 -8.15
CA MET A 356 -25.25 -19.41 -8.05
C MET A 356 -26.00 -19.18 -6.72
N ARG A 357 -25.42 -18.45 -5.77
CA ARG A 357 -26.09 -18.11 -4.50
C ARG A 357 -27.37 -17.30 -4.77
N LYS A 358 -28.39 -17.50 -3.92
CA LYS A 358 -29.66 -16.74 -4.01
C LYS A 358 -29.46 -15.22 -3.91
N SER A 359 -28.41 -14.78 -3.22
CA SER A 359 -28.02 -13.39 -3.05
C SER A 359 -27.36 -12.80 -4.30
N VAL A 360 -26.76 -13.63 -5.17
CA VAL A 360 -26.05 -13.20 -6.40
C VAL A 360 -26.86 -13.55 -7.65
N ARG A 361 -27.30 -14.79 -7.79
CA ARG A 361 -28.13 -15.36 -8.86
C ARG A 361 -27.46 -15.54 -10.21
N SER A 362 -26.55 -14.67 -10.62
CA SER A 362 -25.91 -14.69 -11.93
C SER A 362 -24.58 -13.95 -11.93
N VAL A 363 -23.65 -14.40 -12.77
CA VAL A 363 -22.41 -13.67 -13.06
C VAL A 363 -22.68 -12.28 -13.69
N LEU A 364 -23.86 -12.08 -14.26
CA LEU A 364 -24.30 -10.82 -14.85
C LEU A 364 -24.85 -9.83 -13.83
N ASN A 365 -25.02 -10.21 -12.57
CA ASN A 365 -25.51 -9.34 -11.52
C ASN A 365 -24.36 -8.64 -10.78
N CYS A 366 -23.70 -7.73 -11.47
CA CYS A 366 -22.55 -6.96 -10.94
C CYS A 366 -22.89 -6.24 -9.63
N GLY A 367 -24.11 -5.67 -9.54
CA GLY A 367 -24.56 -4.94 -8.35
C GLY A 367 -24.66 -5.78 -7.08
N ALA A 368 -24.68 -7.13 -7.18
CA ALA A 368 -24.68 -8.00 -6.00
C ALA A 368 -23.37 -7.92 -5.21
N CYS A 369 -22.24 -7.71 -5.89
CA CYS A 369 -20.91 -7.64 -5.28
C CYS A 369 -20.32 -6.23 -5.31
N HIS A 370 -20.58 -5.47 -6.37
CA HIS A 370 -20.08 -4.10 -6.58
C HIS A 370 -21.16 -3.09 -6.19
N ALA A 371 -21.03 -2.52 -5.00
CA ALA A 371 -22.05 -1.64 -4.41
C ALA A 371 -22.39 -0.40 -5.26
N TYR A 372 -21.49 0.01 -6.15
CA TYR A 372 -21.65 1.18 -7.01
C TYR A 372 -21.54 0.86 -8.52
N ALA A 373 -21.76 -0.41 -8.91
CA ALA A 373 -21.72 -0.85 -10.32
C ALA A 373 -22.64 -0.04 -11.24
N GLU A 374 -23.80 0.34 -10.72
CA GLU A 374 -24.78 1.17 -11.44
C GLU A 374 -24.30 2.61 -11.72
N PHE A 375 -23.23 3.03 -11.03
CA PHE A 375 -22.57 4.33 -11.20
C PHE A 375 -21.24 4.22 -11.94
N GLY A 376 -20.89 3.05 -12.47
CA GLY A 376 -19.65 2.79 -13.18
C GLY A 376 -18.42 2.64 -12.28
N SER A 377 -18.62 2.51 -10.95
CA SER A 377 -17.53 2.28 -10.00
C SER A 377 -17.40 0.79 -9.66
N PHE A 378 -16.21 0.26 -9.92
CA PHE A 378 -15.85 -1.14 -9.69
C PHE A 378 -14.58 -1.25 -8.84
N GLU A 379 -14.25 -0.19 -8.09
CA GLU A 379 -13.07 -0.10 -7.24
C GLU A 379 -13.08 -1.19 -6.15
N ASP A 380 -11.92 -1.79 -5.94
CA ASP A 380 -11.70 -2.93 -5.03
C ASP A 380 -12.15 -2.63 -3.59
N ALA A 381 -12.03 -1.38 -3.14
CA ALA A 381 -12.47 -0.93 -1.82
C ALA A 381 -13.99 -1.07 -1.57
N HIS A 382 -14.80 -1.13 -2.61
CA HIS A 382 -16.26 -1.17 -2.53
C HIS A 382 -16.86 -2.55 -2.81
N ILE A 383 -16.01 -3.57 -2.99
CA ILE A 383 -16.46 -4.93 -3.25
C ILE A 383 -17.00 -5.57 -1.96
N ARG A 384 -18.15 -6.22 -2.06
CA ARG A 384 -18.79 -7.00 -0.99
C ARG A 384 -19.34 -8.29 -1.60
N ILE A 385 -18.70 -9.42 -1.35
CA ILE A 385 -19.18 -10.73 -1.80
C ILE A 385 -20.24 -11.20 -0.81
N PRO A 386 -21.54 -11.36 -1.19
CA PRO A 386 -22.60 -11.79 -0.30
C PRO A 386 -22.41 -13.24 0.13
N GLU A 387 -22.79 -13.55 1.38
CA GLU A 387 -22.81 -14.92 1.91
C GLU A 387 -23.91 -15.80 1.27
#